data_9eb58361105aeaba2dc28d7225bab6b8
#
_entry.id   9eb58361105aeaba2dc28d7225bab6b8
#
_cell.length_a   1.000
_cell.length_b   1.000
_cell.length_c   1.000
_cell.angle_alpha   90.00
_cell.angle_beta   90.00
_cell.angle_gamma   90.00
#
_symmetry.space_group_name_H-M   'P 1'
#
loop_
_entity.id
_entity.type
_entity.pdbx_description
1 polymer ?
#
loop_
_entity_poly.entity_id
_entity_poly.type
_entity_poly.pdbx_seq_one_letter_code
_entity_poly.pdbx_strand_id
1 'polypeptide(L)'
;MNFQVSTRTLIQTQTRVRLAHLAVLVALVPFIWADYAVAQTAHDHNSPAKLVRLVRESTRQFLDVNAATEAGYGPFLGCVSGPDHGAMGIHYVNLGLYADGEIDVAHPEALIYEPWGDRRRLVGVEFLVDSATWLAGHNNTPPVLEGQVFQLVATPNRYNLPAFFELHVWAWRDNPAGAFVDWNNRVSCEGQ
;
A
#
# COMPACT_ATOMS: atom_id res chain seq x y z
N MET A 1 86.13 57.43 12.07
CA MET A 1 85.22 57.39 13.23
C MET A 1 85.04 55.92 13.58
N ASN A 2 85.79 55.50 14.61
CA ASN A 2 85.78 54.11 15.09
C ASN A 2 84.62 53.87 16.04
N PHE A 3 83.91 52.77 15.85
CA PHE A 3 83.06 52.20 16.93
C PHE A 3 83.41 50.74 17.08
N GLN A 4 83.91 50.44 18.25
CA GLN A 4 84.24 49.11 18.73
C GLN A 4 82.95 48.35 19.12
N VAL A 5 82.84 47.09 18.67
CA VAL A 5 81.81 46.17 19.11
C VAL A 5 82.37 45.26 20.20
N SER A 6 81.78 45.37 21.36
CA SER A 6 82.09 44.56 22.54
C SER A 6 81.45 43.18 22.43
N THR A 7 82.24 42.13 22.43
CA THR A 7 81.80 40.74 22.51
C THR A 7 81.49 40.38 23.98
N ARG A 8 80.22 40.08 24.30
CA ARG A 8 79.79 39.46 25.57
C ARG A 8 79.61 37.97 25.36
N THR A 9 80.41 37.22 26.05
CA THR A 9 80.35 35.76 26.17
C THR A 9 79.10 35.39 27.00
N LEU A 10 78.16 34.67 26.40
CA LEU A 10 77.05 34.09 27.13
C LEU A 10 77.37 32.66 27.54
N ILE A 11 77.36 32.44 28.84
CA ILE A 11 77.54 31.15 29.49
C ILE A 11 76.29 30.34 29.25
N GLN A 12 76.39 29.22 28.53
CA GLN A 12 75.28 28.30 28.25
C GLN A 12 75.14 27.31 29.41
N THR A 13 74.13 27.53 30.24
CA THR A 13 73.73 26.58 31.28
C THR A 13 72.87 25.49 30.70
N GLN A 14 73.42 24.29 30.57
CA GLN A 14 72.68 23.13 30.11
C GLN A 14 71.80 22.58 31.22
N THR A 15 70.52 22.84 31.14
CA THR A 15 69.49 22.19 32.01
C THR A 15 69.10 20.84 31.39
N ARG A 16 69.51 19.75 32.02
CA ARG A 16 69.10 18.40 31.65
C ARG A 16 67.63 18.19 32.04
N VAL A 17 66.73 18.22 31.04
CA VAL A 17 65.33 17.82 31.21
C VAL A 17 65.31 16.29 31.21
N ARG A 18 64.92 15.69 32.33
CA ARG A 18 64.64 14.25 32.43
C ARG A 18 63.25 14.06 31.80
N LEU A 19 63.21 13.39 30.63
CA LEU A 19 61.95 12.88 30.06
C LEU A 19 61.45 11.74 30.94
N ALA A 20 60.37 12.01 31.68
CA ALA A 20 59.60 10.96 32.31
C ALA A 20 58.73 10.35 31.20
N HIS A 21 58.99 9.07 30.93
CA HIS A 21 58.11 8.30 30.00
C HIS A 21 56.80 8.03 30.69
N LEU A 22 55.76 8.78 30.34
CA LEU A 22 54.40 8.49 30.72
C LEU A 22 53.91 7.38 29.78
N ALA A 23 53.85 6.16 30.25
CA ALA A 23 53.24 5.05 29.54
C ALA A 23 51.71 5.28 29.55
N VAL A 24 51.17 5.76 28.43
CA VAL A 24 49.73 5.82 28.22
C VAL A 24 49.23 4.38 27.92
N LEU A 25 48.63 3.76 28.92
CA LEU A 25 47.88 2.54 28.74
C LEU A 25 46.61 2.87 27.96
N VAL A 26 46.63 2.67 26.63
CA VAL A 26 45.43 2.68 25.80
C VAL A 26 44.64 1.42 26.12
N ALA A 27 43.62 1.55 26.97
CA ALA A 27 42.64 0.50 27.18
C ALA A 27 41.82 0.36 25.88
N LEU A 28 42.08 -0.69 25.13
CA LEU A 28 41.23 -1.15 24.02
C LEU A 28 39.89 -1.60 24.60
N VAL A 29 38.92 -0.70 24.64
CA VAL A 29 37.52 -1.06 24.88
C VAL A 29 37.02 -1.76 23.61
N PRO A 30 36.66 -3.05 23.63
CA PRO A 30 36.04 -3.66 22.48
C PRO A 30 34.68 -2.96 22.29
N PHE A 31 34.55 -2.21 21.21
CA PHE A 31 33.25 -1.76 20.71
C PHE A 31 32.48 -3.03 20.29
N ILE A 32 31.69 -3.55 21.22
CA ILE A 32 30.67 -4.54 20.90
C ILE A 32 29.62 -3.76 20.12
N TRP A 33 29.66 -3.90 18.79
CA TRP A 33 28.52 -3.57 17.97
C TRP A 33 27.43 -4.56 18.35
N ALA A 34 26.60 -4.19 19.30
CA ALA A 34 25.33 -4.83 19.50
C ALA A 34 24.55 -4.53 18.22
N ASP A 35 24.48 -5.50 17.30
CA ASP A 35 23.48 -5.52 16.24
C ASP A 35 22.13 -5.45 16.92
N TYR A 36 21.59 -4.25 17.04
CA TYR A 36 20.18 -4.06 17.29
C TYR A 36 19.46 -4.52 16.02
N ALA A 37 19.34 -5.82 15.85
CA ALA A 37 18.30 -6.39 15.03
C ALA A 37 16.99 -5.96 15.68
N VAL A 38 16.51 -4.78 15.29
CA VAL A 38 15.14 -4.39 15.53
C VAL A 38 14.31 -5.43 14.78
N ALA A 39 13.89 -6.45 15.52
CA ALA A 39 12.86 -7.34 15.03
C ALA A 39 11.65 -6.45 14.74
N GLN A 40 11.46 -6.08 13.46
CA GLN A 40 10.23 -5.49 12.97
C GLN A 40 9.15 -6.57 13.03
N THR A 41 8.68 -6.87 14.23
CA THR A 41 7.43 -7.56 14.47
C THR A 41 6.31 -6.54 14.68
N ALA A 42 6.27 -5.50 13.88
CA ALA A 42 5.04 -4.81 13.63
C ALA A 42 4.32 -5.63 12.55
N HIS A 43 3.54 -6.62 12.95
CA HIS A 43 2.43 -7.07 12.15
C HIS A 43 1.50 -5.87 12.03
N ASP A 44 1.72 -5.06 11.01
CA ASP A 44 0.83 -3.98 10.63
C ASP A 44 -0.48 -4.63 10.16
N HIS A 45 -1.40 -4.79 11.11
CA HIS A 45 -2.71 -5.41 10.87
C HIS A 45 -3.53 -4.64 9.84
N ASN A 46 -3.14 -3.42 9.49
CA ASN A 46 -3.79 -2.53 8.53
C ASN A 46 -2.94 -2.29 7.26
N SER A 47 -2.00 -3.16 6.96
CA SER A 47 -1.19 -3.05 5.75
C SER A 47 -2.03 -3.27 4.48
N PRO A 48 -1.87 -2.44 3.43
CA PRO A 48 -2.46 -2.69 2.12
C PRO A 48 -2.25 -4.11 1.61
N ALA A 49 -1.09 -4.69 1.87
CA ALA A 49 -0.77 -6.07 1.53
C ALA A 49 -1.67 -7.09 2.23
N LYS A 50 -2.18 -6.78 3.45
CA LYS A 50 -3.07 -7.68 4.19
C LYS A 50 -4.41 -7.83 3.46
N LEU A 51 -5.08 -6.72 3.09
CA LEU A 51 -6.36 -6.77 2.39
C LEU A 51 -6.24 -7.48 1.04
N VAL A 52 -5.22 -7.16 0.24
CA VAL A 52 -4.94 -7.84 -1.05
C VAL A 52 -4.77 -9.35 -0.85
N ARG A 53 -4.07 -9.78 0.20
CA ARG A 53 -3.90 -11.21 0.49
C ARG A 53 -5.21 -11.88 0.88
N LEU A 54 -5.99 -11.28 1.78
CA LEU A 54 -7.31 -11.79 2.21
C LEU A 54 -8.26 -11.94 1.02
N VAL A 55 -8.33 -10.93 0.14
CA VAL A 55 -9.14 -10.99 -1.08
C VAL A 55 -8.68 -12.11 -2.01
N ARG A 56 -7.37 -12.30 -2.19
CA ARG A 56 -6.86 -13.44 -2.99
C ARG A 56 -7.26 -14.79 -2.41
N GLU A 57 -7.22 -14.91 -1.11
CA GLU A 57 -7.59 -16.15 -0.41
C GLU A 57 -9.09 -16.45 -0.59
N SER A 58 -9.97 -15.48 -0.36
CA SER A 58 -11.42 -15.66 -0.43
C SER A 58 -11.96 -15.82 -1.85
N THR A 59 -11.34 -15.17 -2.85
CA THR A 59 -11.85 -15.13 -4.22
C THR A 59 -11.15 -16.08 -5.19
N ARG A 60 -10.22 -16.92 -4.71
CA ARG A 60 -9.44 -17.83 -5.57
C ARG A 60 -10.31 -18.76 -6.42
N GLN A 61 -11.44 -19.22 -5.91
CA GLN A 61 -12.38 -20.04 -6.65
C GLN A 61 -12.97 -19.32 -7.87
N PHE A 62 -13.06 -18.01 -7.84
CA PHE A 62 -13.63 -17.18 -8.90
C PHE A 62 -12.65 -16.83 -10.02
N LEU A 63 -11.44 -17.42 -10.03
CA LEU A 63 -10.61 -17.46 -11.22
C LEU A 63 -11.31 -18.16 -12.37
N ASP A 64 -12.26 -19.06 -12.06
CA ASP A 64 -13.26 -19.57 -12.98
C ASP A 64 -14.54 -18.73 -12.89
N VAL A 65 -14.88 -18.03 -13.97
CA VAL A 65 -16.09 -17.19 -14.03
C VAL A 65 -17.38 -17.99 -13.87
N ASN A 66 -17.40 -19.28 -14.21
CA ASN A 66 -18.57 -20.13 -14.00
C ASN A 66 -18.82 -20.32 -12.49
N ALA A 67 -17.79 -20.53 -11.69
CA ALA A 67 -17.92 -20.60 -10.25
C ALA A 67 -18.48 -19.29 -9.64
N ALA A 68 -18.11 -18.13 -10.19
CA ALA A 68 -18.71 -16.86 -9.80
C ALA A 68 -20.20 -16.81 -10.13
N THR A 69 -20.57 -17.24 -11.33
CA THR A 69 -21.98 -17.27 -11.75
C THR A 69 -22.82 -18.23 -10.88
N GLU A 70 -22.29 -19.40 -10.57
CA GLU A 70 -22.92 -20.35 -9.64
C GLU A 70 -23.09 -19.81 -8.23
N ALA A 71 -22.17 -18.93 -7.80
CA ALA A 71 -22.23 -18.23 -6.51
C ALA A 71 -23.15 -16.99 -6.51
N GLY A 72 -23.85 -16.72 -7.62
CA GLY A 72 -24.82 -15.62 -7.72
C GLY A 72 -24.26 -14.29 -8.23
N TYR A 73 -23.02 -14.27 -8.73
CA TYR A 73 -22.48 -13.09 -9.39
C TYR A 73 -22.88 -13.06 -10.87
N GLY A 74 -23.29 -11.88 -11.35
CA GLY A 74 -23.65 -11.68 -12.75
C GLY A 74 -23.10 -10.39 -13.33
N PRO A 75 -22.88 -10.31 -14.65
CA PRO A 75 -22.35 -9.11 -15.28
C PRO A 75 -23.33 -7.94 -15.10
N PHE A 76 -22.76 -6.80 -14.69
CA PHE A 76 -23.48 -5.56 -14.50
C PHE A 76 -22.79 -4.45 -15.29
N LEU A 77 -23.54 -3.72 -16.17
CA LEU A 77 -23.10 -2.64 -17.08
C LEU A 77 -22.10 -3.12 -18.12
N GLY A 78 -21.51 -3.95 -18.44
CA GLY A 78 -20.46 -4.24 -19.43
C GLY A 78 -19.08 -3.79 -18.97
N CYS A 79 -18.13 -3.72 -19.88
CA CYS A 79 -16.77 -3.33 -19.50
C CYS A 79 -16.64 -1.83 -19.33
N VAL A 80 -16.17 -1.41 -18.17
CA VAL A 80 -15.99 0.00 -17.84
C VAL A 80 -14.58 0.43 -18.15
N SER A 81 -14.42 1.39 -19.08
CA SER A 81 -13.13 2.01 -19.41
C SER A 81 -13.18 3.53 -19.26
N GLY A 82 -12.03 4.14 -19.07
CA GLY A 82 -11.84 5.59 -19.04
C GLY A 82 -10.79 6.02 -20.06
N PRO A 83 -10.97 7.19 -20.71
CA PRO A 83 -9.95 7.73 -21.58
C PRO A 83 -8.67 7.95 -20.77
N ASP A 84 -7.54 7.48 -21.27
CA ASP A 84 -6.19 7.68 -20.72
C ASP A 84 -5.91 7.05 -19.33
N HIS A 85 -6.87 6.29 -18.75
CA HIS A 85 -6.72 5.69 -17.43
C HIS A 85 -6.71 4.15 -17.41
N GLY A 86 -6.92 3.51 -18.58
CA GLY A 86 -7.12 2.08 -18.66
C GLY A 86 -8.58 1.69 -18.41
N ALA A 87 -8.82 0.61 -17.69
CA ALA A 87 -10.16 0.15 -17.43
C ALA A 87 -10.35 -0.30 -15.96
N MET A 88 -11.59 -0.32 -15.53
CA MET A 88 -12.01 -1.09 -14.35
C MET A 88 -12.24 -2.56 -14.73
N GLY A 89 -12.85 -2.81 -15.89
CA GLY A 89 -13.24 -4.14 -16.35
C GLY A 89 -14.75 -4.35 -16.30
N ILE A 90 -15.16 -5.61 -16.32
CA ILE A 90 -16.57 -6.02 -16.20
C ILE A 90 -16.84 -6.38 -14.75
N HIS A 91 -17.78 -5.68 -14.14
CA HIS A 91 -18.21 -5.96 -12.77
C HIS A 91 -19.26 -7.08 -12.80
N TYR A 92 -18.97 -8.18 -12.13
CA TYR A 92 -19.92 -9.25 -11.85
C TYR A 92 -20.43 -9.02 -10.44
N VAL A 93 -21.62 -8.48 -10.29
CA VAL A 93 -22.21 -8.07 -9.02
C VAL A 93 -23.10 -9.17 -8.45
N ASN A 94 -22.96 -9.45 -7.16
CA ASN A 94 -23.92 -10.23 -6.39
C ASN A 94 -24.91 -9.28 -5.70
N LEU A 95 -26.10 -9.14 -6.28
CA LEU A 95 -27.13 -8.23 -5.76
C LEU A 95 -27.64 -8.62 -4.37
N GLY A 96 -27.53 -9.90 -3.98
CA GLY A 96 -27.88 -10.35 -2.64
C GLY A 96 -26.93 -9.81 -1.59
N LEU A 97 -25.61 -9.85 -1.85
CA LEU A 97 -24.60 -9.27 -0.98
C LEU A 97 -24.70 -7.74 -0.94
N TYR A 98 -24.90 -7.09 -2.08
CA TYR A 98 -25.10 -5.64 -2.10
C TYR A 98 -26.33 -5.20 -1.27
N ALA A 99 -27.40 -5.99 -1.29
CA ALA A 99 -28.67 -5.67 -0.63
C ALA A 99 -28.67 -5.93 0.88
N ASP A 100 -27.75 -6.74 1.41
CA ASP A 100 -27.69 -7.02 2.85
C ASP A 100 -27.10 -5.84 3.64
N GLY A 101 -26.36 -4.94 2.95
CA GLY A 101 -25.77 -3.74 3.55
C GLY A 101 -24.57 -3.99 4.46
N GLU A 102 -24.03 -5.20 4.45
CA GLU A 102 -22.86 -5.61 5.21
C GLU A 102 -21.59 -5.54 4.34
N ILE A 103 -20.44 -5.41 4.96
CA ILE A 103 -19.15 -5.46 4.28
C ILE A 103 -18.31 -6.58 4.89
N ASP A 104 -18.04 -7.61 4.11
CA ASP A 104 -17.25 -8.76 4.50
C ASP A 104 -16.08 -8.99 3.54
N VAL A 105 -14.87 -9.00 4.05
CA VAL A 105 -13.64 -9.24 3.27
C VAL A 105 -13.67 -10.57 2.52
N ALA A 106 -14.43 -11.56 3.01
CA ALA A 106 -14.57 -12.86 2.38
C ALA A 106 -15.59 -12.90 1.24
N HIS A 107 -16.52 -11.94 1.20
CA HIS A 107 -17.66 -11.91 0.30
C HIS A 107 -17.82 -10.55 -0.38
N PRO A 108 -16.88 -10.15 -1.27
CA PRO A 108 -17.00 -8.88 -1.98
C PRO A 108 -18.28 -8.84 -2.82
N GLU A 109 -18.94 -7.70 -2.87
CA GLU A 109 -20.20 -7.51 -3.61
C GLU A 109 -20.00 -7.61 -5.12
N ALA A 110 -18.79 -7.29 -5.61
CA ALA A 110 -18.45 -7.41 -7.03
C ALA A 110 -17.09 -8.07 -7.26
N LEU A 111 -17.04 -8.90 -8.31
CA LEU A 111 -15.82 -9.45 -8.88
C LEU A 111 -15.54 -8.72 -10.18
N ILE A 112 -14.30 -8.32 -10.41
CA ILE A 112 -13.92 -7.55 -11.60
C ILE A 112 -13.16 -8.44 -12.56
N TYR A 113 -13.71 -8.57 -13.77
CA TYR A 113 -13.12 -9.37 -14.84
C TYR A 113 -12.65 -8.53 -16.02
N GLU A 114 -11.47 -8.83 -16.51
CA GLU A 114 -10.95 -8.33 -17.78
C GLU A 114 -11.41 -9.25 -18.92
N PRO A 115 -11.96 -8.72 -20.04
CA PRO A 115 -12.17 -9.51 -21.25
C PRO A 115 -10.84 -10.06 -21.79
N TRP A 116 -10.79 -11.32 -22.16
CA TRP A 116 -9.61 -11.93 -22.77
C TRP A 116 -10.02 -12.94 -23.85
N GLY A 117 -10.28 -12.44 -25.05
CA GLY A 117 -10.96 -13.20 -26.08
C GLY A 117 -12.32 -13.69 -25.57
N ASP A 118 -12.62 -14.96 -25.76
CA ASP A 118 -13.88 -15.56 -25.28
C ASP A 118 -13.91 -15.85 -23.78
N ARG A 119 -12.84 -15.52 -23.06
CA ARG A 119 -12.69 -15.79 -21.61
C ARG A 119 -12.80 -14.53 -20.79
N ARG A 120 -12.92 -14.74 -19.50
CA ARG A 120 -12.87 -13.69 -18.46
C ARG A 120 -11.71 -13.99 -17.53
N ARG A 121 -10.90 -12.97 -17.25
CA ARG A 121 -9.79 -13.05 -16.30
C ARG A 121 -10.14 -12.25 -15.09
N LEU A 122 -10.21 -12.86 -13.91
CA LEU A 122 -10.36 -12.13 -12.66
C LEU A 122 -9.15 -11.22 -12.47
N VAL A 123 -9.38 -9.92 -12.23
CA VAL A 123 -8.33 -8.91 -12.06
C VAL A 123 -8.40 -8.23 -10.70
N GLY A 124 -9.58 -8.14 -10.12
CA GLY A 124 -9.81 -7.51 -8.82
C GLY A 124 -11.21 -7.80 -8.29
N VAL A 125 -11.53 -7.12 -7.22
CA VAL A 125 -12.87 -7.10 -6.62
C VAL A 125 -13.25 -5.66 -6.29
N GLU A 126 -14.52 -5.45 -6.02
CA GLU A 126 -15.03 -4.19 -5.49
C GLU A 126 -16.00 -4.49 -4.35
N PHE A 127 -15.77 -3.82 -3.23
CA PHE A 127 -16.70 -3.79 -2.12
C PHE A 127 -17.64 -2.61 -2.30
N LEU A 128 -18.94 -2.84 -2.12
CA LEU A 128 -20.00 -1.89 -2.46
C LEU A 128 -21.08 -1.84 -1.36
N VAL A 129 -21.52 -0.65 -0.99
CA VAL A 129 -22.68 -0.51 -0.12
C VAL A 129 -23.46 0.77 -0.43
N ASP A 130 -24.78 0.72 -0.37
CA ASP A 130 -25.64 1.90 -0.50
C ASP A 130 -25.28 2.96 0.57
N SER A 131 -24.98 4.19 0.13
CA SER A 131 -24.45 5.20 1.04
C SER A 131 -25.47 5.70 2.06
N ALA A 132 -26.75 5.78 1.69
CA ALA A 132 -27.79 6.27 2.58
C ALA A 132 -28.08 5.25 3.70
N THR A 133 -28.19 3.98 3.32
CA THR A 133 -28.40 2.87 4.27
C THR A 133 -27.22 2.75 5.21
N TRP A 134 -26.00 2.77 4.70
CA TRP A 134 -24.79 2.69 5.53
C TRP A 134 -24.70 3.84 6.53
N LEU A 135 -24.81 5.08 6.07
CA LEU A 135 -24.66 6.25 6.93
C LEU A 135 -25.72 6.31 8.03
N ALA A 136 -26.95 5.89 7.72
CA ALA A 136 -28.03 5.82 8.71
C ALA A 136 -27.72 4.85 9.85
N GLY A 137 -27.05 3.72 9.55
CA GLY A 137 -26.68 2.71 10.55
C GLY A 137 -25.34 2.98 11.27
N HIS A 138 -24.48 3.86 10.74
CA HIS A 138 -23.09 4.01 11.17
C HIS A 138 -22.70 5.44 11.57
N ASN A 139 -23.63 6.20 12.17
CA ASN A 139 -23.39 7.57 12.68
C ASN A 139 -22.73 8.53 11.65
N ASN A 140 -23.16 8.46 10.39
CA ASN A 140 -22.60 9.21 9.27
C ASN A 140 -21.09 9.00 9.05
N THR A 141 -20.57 7.84 9.40
CA THR A 141 -19.16 7.50 9.19
C THR A 141 -19.01 6.63 7.94
N PRO A 142 -18.10 6.93 7.00
CA PRO A 142 -17.86 6.08 5.84
C PRO A 142 -17.31 4.71 6.25
N PRO A 143 -17.55 3.66 5.42
CA PRO A 143 -17.01 2.33 5.69
C PRO A 143 -15.49 2.29 5.68
N VAL A 144 -14.93 1.37 6.47
CA VAL A 144 -13.48 1.09 6.51
C VAL A 144 -13.28 -0.42 6.55
N LEU A 145 -12.52 -0.95 5.61
CA LEU A 145 -12.16 -2.37 5.57
C LEU A 145 -10.64 -2.54 5.63
N GLU A 146 -10.14 -3.24 6.64
CA GLU A 146 -8.70 -3.47 6.85
C GLU A 146 -7.85 -2.19 6.75
N GLY A 147 -8.36 -1.08 7.30
CA GLY A 147 -7.71 0.24 7.30
C GLY A 147 -7.87 1.03 6.00
N GLN A 148 -8.58 0.52 5.00
CA GLN A 148 -8.90 1.24 3.77
C GLN A 148 -10.28 1.90 3.89
N VAL A 149 -10.31 3.22 3.69
CA VAL A 149 -11.56 4.01 3.69
C VAL A 149 -12.20 3.91 2.32
N PHE A 150 -13.51 3.67 2.28
CA PHE A 150 -14.26 3.61 1.03
C PHE A 150 -14.44 5.01 0.44
N GLN A 151 -14.45 5.06 -0.89
CA GLN A 151 -14.74 6.26 -1.66
C GLN A 151 -16.26 6.42 -1.84
N LEU A 152 -16.75 7.66 -1.74
CA LEU A 152 -18.14 7.96 -2.05
C LEU A 152 -18.31 8.26 -3.54
N VAL A 153 -19.11 7.48 -4.23
CA VAL A 153 -19.61 7.77 -5.58
C VAL A 153 -20.94 8.49 -5.46
N ALA A 154 -20.90 9.81 -5.52
CA ALA A 154 -22.07 10.65 -5.37
C ALA A 154 -22.99 10.64 -6.62
N THR A 155 -24.22 11.10 -6.48
CA THR A 155 -25.12 11.37 -7.62
C THR A 155 -25.01 12.82 -8.07
N PRO A 156 -25.17 13.10 -9.40
CA PRO A 156 -25.26 12.13 -10.49
C PRO A 156 -23.92 11.46 -10.79
N ASN A 157 -23.92 10.19 -11.10
CA ASN A 157 -22.74 9.45 -11.50
C ASN A 157 -22.91 8.82 -12.90
N ARG A 158 -21.80 8.38 -13.50
CA ARG A 158 -21.80 7.81 -14.86
C ARG A 158 -22.63 6.52 -15.01
N TYR A 159 -22.94 5.86 -13.89
CA TYR A 159 -23.69 4.62 -13.84
C TYR A 159 -25.21 4.84 -13.72
N ASN A 160 -25.61 6.09 -13.47
CA ASN A 160 -27.00 6.46 -13.18
C ASN A 160 -27.60 5.69 -11.98
N LEU A 161 -26.75 5.41 -11.00
CA LEU A 161 -27.12 4.73 -9.75
C LEU A 161 -27.32 5.72 -8.60
N PRO A 162 -28.03 5.35 -7.53
CA PRO A 162 -27.97 6.06 -6.25
C PRO A 162 -26.53 6.20 -5.75
N ALA A 163 -26.27 7.12 -4.83
CA ALA A 163 -24.95 7.26 -4.25
C ALA A 163 -24.57 6.00 -3.45
N PHE A 164 -23.34 5.55 -3.59
CA PHE A 164 -22.82 4.36 -2.92
C PHE A 164 -21.37 4.58 -2.47
N PHE A 165 -20.94 3.80 -1.49
CA PHE A 165 -19.52 3.68 -1.15
C PHE A 165 -18.90 2.51 -1.90
N GLU A 166 -17.67 2.68 -2.36
CA GLU A 166 -16.91 1.65 -3.07
C GLU A 166 -15.47 1.57 -2.56
N LEU A 167 -14.89 0.37 -2.69
CA LEU A 167 -13.47 0.12 -2.51
C LEU A 167 -13.01 -0.92 -3.52
N HIS A 168 -12.27 -0.48 -4.54
CA HIS A 168 -11.58 -1.38 -5.47
C HIS A 168 -10.39 -2.06 -4.80
N VAL A 169 -10.17 -3.35 -5.10
CA VAL A 169 -8.98 -4.10 -4.66
C VAL A 169 -8.40 -4.88 -5.83
N TRP A 170 -7.30 -4.38 -6.40
CA TRP A 170 -6.58 -5.03 -7.49
C TRP A 170 -5.76 -6.22 -6.98
N ALA A 171 -6.44 -7.29 -6.62
CA ALA A 171 -5.81 -8.45 -6.00
C ALA A 171 -5.16 -9.41 -7.01
N TRP A 172 -5.64 -9.46 -8.26
CA TRP A 172 -5.21 -10.43 -9.28
C TRP A 172 -4.49 -9.82 -10.47
N ARG A 173 -4.53 -8.52 -10.59
CA ARG A 173 -3.80 -7.75 -11.60
C ARG A 173 -3.11 -6.58 -10.92
N ASP A 174 -1.78 -6.57 -10.98
CA ASP A 174 -1.01 -5.47 -10.42
C ASP A 174 -1.41 -4.13 -11.06
N ASN A 175 -1.57 -3.10 -10.24
CA ASN A 175 -1.91 -1.77 -10.67
C ASN A 175 -0.78 -0.80 -10.30
N PRO A 176 -0.05 -0.23 -11.28
CA PRO A 176 1.03 0.71 -11.01
C PRO A 176 0.61 1.96 -10.23
N ALA A 177 -0.67 2.36 -10.33
CA ALA A 177 -1.21 3.51 -9.62
C ALA A 177 -1.60 3.20 -8.16
N GLY A 178 -1.60 1.91 -7.76
CA GLY A 178 -1.95 1.46 -6.43
C GLY A 178 -3.03 0.38 -6.41
N ALA A 179 -3.07 -0.38 -5.32
CA ALA A 179 -4.00 -1.52 -5.20
C ALA A 179 -5.45 -1.11 -4.97
N PHE A 180 -5.75 0.14 -4.60
CA PHE A 180 -7.06 0.61 -4.14
C PHE A 180 -7.60 1.82 -4.92
N VAL A 181 -7.12 2.02 -6.14
CA VAL A 181 -7.62 3.06 -7.04
C VAL A 181 -8.54 2.45 -8.10
N ASP A 182 -9.49 3.23 -8.60
CA ASP A 182 -10.56 2.74 -9.50
C ASP A 182 -10.03 2.21 -10.83
N TRP A 183 -9.04 2.87 -11.42
CA TRP A 183 -8.58 2.59 -12.77
C TRP A 183 -7.25 1.85 -12.77
N ASN A 184 -7.14 0.85 -13.66
CA ASN A 184 -5.90 0.12 -13.88
C ASN A 184 -5.48 0.21 -15.35
N ASN A 185 -4.35 0.85 -15.62
CA ASN A 185 -3.83 1.01 -16.99
C ASN A 185 -3.27 -0.30 -17.58
N ARG A 186 -3.26 -1.38 -16.81
CA ARG A 186 -2.91 -2.73 -17.26
C ARG A 186 -4.14 -3.60 -17.53
N VAL A 187 -5.33 -3.04 -17.39
CA VAL A 187 -6.61 -3.67 -17.71
C VAL A 187 -7.21 -2.98 -18.92
N SER A 188 -7.79 -3.75 -19.82
CA SER A 188 -8.38 -3.28 -21.08
C SER A 188 -9.79 -3.84 -21.27
N CYS A 189 -10.64 -3.09 -21.97
CA CYS A 189 -11.93 -3.55 -22.47
C CYS A 189 -11.84 -4.04 -23.94
N GLU A 190 -10.67 -4.12 -24.52
CA GLU A 190 -10.49 -4.65 -25.86
C GLU A 190 -10.85 -6.14 -25.92
N GLY A 191 -11.61 -6.52 -26.92
CA GLY A 191 -12.07 -7.92 -27.09
C GLY A 191 -13.41 -8.22 -26.42
N GLN A 192 -14.20 -7.17 -26.14
CA GLN A 192 -15.60 -7.32 -25.74
C GLN A 192 -16.52 -7.41 -26.96
#